data_3eafb6a9c7a89563ec554c21cdd3950e
#
_entry.id   3eafb6a9c7a89563ec554c21cdd3950e
#
_cell.length_a   1.000
_cell.length_b   1.000
_cell.length_c   1.000
_cell.angle_alpha   90.00
_cell.angle_beta   90.00
_cell.angle_gamma   90.00
#
_symmetry.space_group_name_H-M   'P 1'
#
loop_
_entity.id
_entity.type
_entity.pdbx_description
1 polymer ?
#
loop_
_entity_poly.entity_id
_entity_poly.type
_entity_poly.pdbx_seq_one_letter_code
_entity_poly.pdbx_strand_id
1 'polypeptide(L)'
;MADPTGISLAFGDDTLEPNPVWTRIDDPSVLPGVRVAGYQIDRGRASETTRTEGGSATVTITDRDGALDPTNPTGPFTTPTNKIQPLVQAAICRWNPVDLVWDTRFRGWVAEYDYTFDPSQQVNQLQLTLVDIFEILATVEMYPGGDFGDPPPAGSEGQVYYGAPATVDQANYRIERILTDARLGTLAGTVFTSAFAVVFSLNVNVWPATYSPGETALAAIQETVDAELPEIANAFTDRFGRLAVHGRQAKFNPGGVLAGPPPIDNTVWDWHHWYVGDGDFVNLNPAAHAQIRQFAFNHGRQYLANSAMAYPVSVTDATMNGQVYPAAGTATPSKTKYGIRSWSAPNLITAQGRYLSGGVTTVTDALTETHRFAQYKVANYGLPVDRITTIGFRPLLPADPRAGAVHRLLGKADISDQVDVTVPSPGGGGFNGAVFFIEGIHETCTGRLRGGVAAGAEGYDDVTLTLDVSPGPVDTSMFTPPP
;
A
#
# COMPACT_ATOMS: atom_id res chain seq x y z
N MET A 1 -1.54 11.01 -23.51
CA MET A 1 -2.71 10.10 -23.37
C MET A 1 -3.65 10.68 -22.33
N ALA A 2 -4.96 10.41 -22.42
CA ALA A 2 -5.89 10.89 -21.41
C ALA A 2 -5.79 9.98 -20.17
N ASP A 3 -5.75 10.57 -18.97
CA ASP A 3 -5.83 9.83 -17.72
C ASP A 3 -7.23 9.18 -17.57
N PRO A 4 -7.34 8.07 -16.82
CA PRO A 4 -8.63 7.43 -16.57
C PRO A 4 -9.55 8.37 -15.78
N THR A 5 -10.84 8.36 -16.11
CA THR A 5 -11.85 9.20 -15.45
C THR A 5 -13.11 8.38 -15.14
N GLY A 6 -13.72 8.59 -13.96
CA GLY A 6 -14.85 7.80 -13.51
C GLY A 6 -14.50 6.32 -13.34
N ILE A 7 -15.37 5.42 -13.81
CA ILE A 7 -15.07 3.98 -13.87
C ILE A 7 -14.64 3.68 -15.29
N SER A 8 -13.38 3.29 -15.47
CA SER A 8 -12.78 3.11 -16.79
C SER A 8 -12.17 1.72 -16.95
N LEU A 9 -12.31 1.13 -18.13
CA LEU A 9 -11.67 -0.12 -18.52
C LEU A 9 -10.82 0.08 -19.79
N ALA A 10 -9.69 -0.61 -19.87
CA ALA A 10 -8.79 -0.55 -21.02
C ALA A 10 -8.99 -1.78 -21.91
N PHE A 11 -10.06 -1.76 -22.70
CA PHE A 11 -10.44 -2.88 -23.54
C PHE A 11 -9.45 -3.12 -24.71
N GLY A 12 -8.90 -4.33 -24.76
CA GLY A 12 -8.07 -4.81 -25.87
C GLY A 12 -6.61 -4.38 -25.81
N ASP A 13 -6.17 -3.77 -24.74
CA ASP A 13 -4.76 -3.56 -24.44
C ASP A 13 -4.15 -4.79 -23.74
N ASP A 14 -2.83 -4.92 -23.78
CA ASP A 14 -2.13 -5.97 -23.05
C ASP A 14 -2.26 -5.75 -21.53
N THR A 15 -2.20 -6.84 -20.76
CA THR A 15 -2.31 -6.80 -19.29
C THR A 15 -1.32 -5.82 -18.65
N LEU A 16 -0.10 -5.76 -19.17
CA LEU A 16 0.97 -4.89 -18.68
C LEU A 16 1.24 -3.70 -19.63
N GLU A 17 0.20 -3.19 -20.34
CA GLU A 17 0.35 -1.97 -21.14
C GLU A 17 0.55 -0.76 -20.22
N PRO A 18 1.71 -0.08 -20.27
CA PRO A 18 2.00 1.05 -19.39
C PRO A 18 1.13 2.28 -19.68
N ASN A 19 0.62 2.39 -20.90
CA ASN A 19 -0.18 3.51 -21.39
C ASN A 19 -1.48 3.06 -22.02
N PRO A 20 -2.40 2.45 -21.25
CA PRO A 20 -3.61 1.87 -21.80
C PRO A 20 -4.59 2.92 -22.33
N VAL A 21 -5.42 2.51 -23.28
CA VAL A 21 -6.49 3.35 -23.82
C VAL A 21 -7.76 3.17 -23.01
N TRP A 22 -8.10 4.17 -22.21
CA TRP A 22 -9.22 4.10 -21.28
C TRP A 22 -10.57 4.33 -21.96
N THR A 23 -11.53 3.46 -21.67
CA THR A 23 -12.95 3.62 -22.00
C THR A 23 -13.73 3.83 -20.72
N ARG A 24 -14.34 5.00 -20.58
CA ARG A 24 -15.20 5.33 -19.44
C ARG A 24 -16.55 4.62 -19.57
N ILE A 25 -16.86 3.70 -18.63
CA ILE A 25 -18.06 2.87 -18.69
C ILE A 25 -19.26 3.46 -17.94
N ASP A 26 -19.04 4.41 -17.02
CA ASP A 26 -20.11 5.07 -16.26
C ASP A 26 -20.66 6.32 -16.96
N ASP A 27 -20.17 6.65 -18.16
CA ASP A 27 -20.62 7.79 -18.93
C ASP A 27 -21.77 7.38 -19.89
N PRO A 28 -22.98 7.92 -19.70
CA PRO A 28 -24.12 7.60 -20.57
C PRO A 28 -23.93 8.03 -22.03
N SER A 29 -23.02 8.96 -22.31
CA SER A 29 -22.72 9.37 -23.69
C SER A 29 -21.84 8.33 -24.40
N VAL A 30 -21.07 7.53 -23.65
CA VAL A 30 -20.23 6.43 -24.15
C VAL A 30 -21.02 5.13 -24.19
N LEU A 31 -21.69 4.80 -23.08
CA LEU A 31 -22.48 3.57 -22.91
C LEU A 31 -23.89 3.89 -22.37
N PRO A 32 -24.86 4.22 -23.22
CA PRO A 32 -26.18 4.69 -22.78
C PRO A 32 -26.95 3.72 -21.89
N GLY A 33 -26.79 2.41 -22.10
CA GLY A 33 -27.45 1.34 -21.35
C GLY A 33 -26.80 0.97 -20.04
N VAL A 34 -25.58 1.41 -19.80
CA VAL A 34 -24.78 1.08 -18.61
C VAL A 34 -24.99 2.08 -17.49
N ARG A 35 -25.16 1.60 -16.27
CA ARG A 35 -25.24 2.42 -15.04
C ARG A 35 -24.43 1.76 -13.94
N VAL A 36 -23.49 2.50 -13.37
CA VAL A 36 -22.77 2.07 -12.16
C VAL A 36 -23.62 2.40 -10.93
N ALA A 37 -23.94 1.37 -10.15
CA ALA A 37 -24.72 1.49 -8.91
C ALA A 37 -23.85 1.87 -7.72
N GLY A 38 -22.59 1.42 -7.70
CA GLY A 38 -21.65 1.74 -6.65
C GLY A 38 -20.35 0.95 -6.81
N TYR A 39 -19.42 1.22 -5.89
CA TYR A 39 -18.17 0.46 -5.79
C TYR A 39 -17.73 0.35 -4.34
N GLN A 40 -16.86 -0.62 -4.08
CA GLN A 40 -16.13 -0.78 -2.84
C GLN A 40 -14.65 -0.97 -3.17
N ILE A 41 -13.78 -0.38 -2.37
CA ILE A 41 -12.32 -0.50 -2.48
C ILE A 41 -11.77 -0.87 -1.10
N ASP A 42 -10.93 -1.88 -1.05
CA ASP A 42 -10.22 -2.32 0.14
C ASP A 42 -8.72 -2.45 -0.21
N ARG A 43 -7.85 -1.69 0.47
CA ARG A 43 -6.40 -1.69 0.24
C ARG A 43 -5.62 -1.59 1.54
N GLY A 44 -4.43 -2.18 1.56
CA GLY A 44 -3.50 -2.05 2.67
C GLY A 44 -3.64 -3.14 3.72
N ARG A 45 -3.50 -2.77 4.98
CA ARG A 45 -3.51 -3.67 6.13
C ARG A 45 -4.25 -3.06 7.31
N ALA A 46 -4.81 -3.90 8.16
CA ALA A 46 -5.58 -3.44 9.33
C ALA A 46 -4.71 -2.79 10.44
N SER A 47 -3.41 -3.02 10.46
CA SER A 47 -2.48 -2.43 11.42
C SER A 47 -1.04 -2.57 10.98
N GLU A 48 -0.14 -1.80 11.61
CA GLU A 48 1.30 -1.89 11.36
C GLU A 48 1.92 -3.25 11.71
N THR A 49 1.22 -4.10 12.45
CA THR A 49 1.73 -5.42 12.86
C THR A 49 1.30 -6.55 11.92
N THR A 50 0.53 -6.25 10.90
CA THR A 50 0.11 -7.20 9.88
C THR A 50 0.84 -6.93 8.57
N ARG A 51 1.03 -7.95 7.75
CA ARG A 51 1.49 -7.75 6.37
C ARG A 51 0.41 -7.08 5.56
N THR A 52 0.82 -6.29 4.58
CA THR A 52 -0.09 -5.77 3.58
C THR A 52 -0.59 -6.90 2.70
N GLU A 53 -1.88 -6.96 2.52
CA GLU A 53 -2.57 -7.87 1.61
C GLU A 53 -2.79 -7.19 0.26
N GLY A 54 -3.08 -7.98 -0.77
CA GLY A 54 -3.46 -7.45 -2.07
C GLY A 54 -4.72 -6.60 -1.97
N GLY A 55 -4.69 -5.45 -2.63
CA GLY A 55 -5.86 -4.58 -2.72
C GLY A 55 -6.90 -5.14 -3.68
N SER A 56 -8.16 -4.95 -3.35
CA SER A 56 -9.29 -5.37 -4.18
C SER A 56 -10.30 -4.25 -4.33
N ALA A 57 -11.08 -4.30 -5.40
CA ALA A 57 -12.25 -3.46 -5.55
C ALA A 57 -13.37 -4.23 -6.23
N THR A 58 -14.60 -3.84 -5.91
CA THR A 58 -15.80 -4.39 -6.51
C THR A 58 -16.61 -3.27 -7.12
N VAL A 59 -17.07 -3.41 -8.37
CA VAL A 59 -17.94 -2.44 -9.03
C VAL A 59 -19.26 -3.11 -9.42
N THR A 60 -20.36 -2.54 -8.97
CA THR A 60 -21.71 -3.03 -9.30
C THR A 60 -22.31 -2.21 -10.44
N ILE A 61 -22.71 -2.88 -11.51
CA ILE A 61 -23.16 -2.27 -12.76
C ILE A 61 -24.51 -2.86 -13.16
N THR A 62 -25.37 -2.00 -13.70
CA THR A 62 -26.57 -2.41 -14.43
C THR A 62 -26.30 -2.18 -15.92
N ASP A 63 -26.41 -3.21 -16.74
CA ASP A 63 -26.19 -3.18 -18.19
C ASP A 63 -27.47 -3.62 -18.93
N ARG A 64 -28.26 -2.66 -19.39
CA ARG A 64 -29.54 -2.94 -20.05
C ARG A 64 -29.38 -3.47 -21.44
N ASP A 65 -28.37 -3.00 -22.14
CA ASP A 65 -28.20 -3.28 -23.58
C ASP A 65 -27.22 -4.42 -23.82
N GLY A 66 -26.66 -5.01 -22.76
CA GLY A 66 -25.65 -6.07 -22.86
C GLY A 66 -24.36 -5.60 -23.52
N ALA A 67 -24.00 -4.33 -23.32
CA ALA A 67 -22.79 -3.74 -23.89
C ALA A 67 -21.50 -4.35 -23.30
N LEU A 68 -21.57 -4.79 -22.07
CA LEU A 68 -20.48 -5.42 -21.30
C LEU A 68 -20.66 -6.94 -21.19
N ASP A 69 -21.62 -7.53 -21.87
CA ASP A 69 -21.83 -8.98 -21.92
C ASP A 69 -20.82 -9.64 -22.87
N PRO A 70 -19.91 -10.48 -22.36
CA PRO A 70 -18.90 -11.15 -23.20
C PRO A 70 -19.49 -12.13 -24.19
N THR A 71 -20.74 -12.52 -24.02
CA THR A 71 -21.47 -13.45 -24.94
C THR A 71 -22.30 -12.73 -26.00
N ASN A 72 -22.44 -11.40 -25.92
CA ASN A 72 -23.20 -10.61 -26.88
C ASN A 72 -22.42 -10.48 -28.20
N PRO A 73 -22.86 -11.17 -29.29
CA PRO A 73 -22.10 -11.18 -30.56
C PRO A 73 -22.12 -9.83 -31.28
N THR A 74 -22.99 -8.92 -30.89
CA THR A 74 -23.14 -7.59 -31.48
C THR A 74 -22.69 -6.47 -30.54
N GLY A 75 -22.12 -6.83 -29.40
CA GLY A 75 -21.64 -5.87 -28.41
C GLY A 75 -20.48 -5.03 -28.94
N PRO A 76 -20.33 -3.80 -28.43
CA PRO A 76 -19.29 -2.88 -28.89
C PRO A 76 -17.87 -3.36 -28.58
N PHE A 77 -17.71 -4.27 -27.62
CA PHE A 77 -16.41 -4.79 -27.20
C PHE A 77 -16.20 -6.27 -27.54
N THR A 78 -17.17 -6.92 -28.20
CA THR A 78 -17.07 -8.33 -28.57
C THR A 78 -16.77 -8.54 -30.06
N THR A 79 -16.99 -7.53 -30.91
CA THR A 79 -16.80 -7.59 -32.35
C THR A 79 -15.69 -6.61 -32.80
N PRO A 80 -14.74 -6.99 -33.70
CA PRO A 80 -14.59 -8.33 -34.33
C PRO A 80 -13.89 -9.35 -33.41
N THR A 81 -13.30 -8.92 -32.32
CA THR A 81 -12.61 -9.76 -31.33
C THR A 81 -13.15 -9.43 -29.95
N ASN A 82 -13.43 -10.45 -29.14
CA ASN A 82 -13.90 -10.23 -27.78
C ASN A 82 -12.77 -9.60 -26.94
N LYS A 83 -12.99 -8.38 -26.49
CA LYS A 83 -12.10 -7.59 -25.63
C LYS A 83 -12.49 -7.62 -24.16
N ILE A 84 -13.63 -8.23 -23.83
CA ILE A 84 -14.09 -8.44 -22.45
C ILE A 84 -13.43 -9.71 -21.94
N GLN A 85 -12.28 -9.56 -21.34
CA GLN A 85 -11.45 -10.67 -20.88
C GLN A 85 -10.94 -10.40 -19.46
N PRO A 86 -10.62 -11.44 -18.67
CA PRO A 86 -9.87 -11.26 -17.43
C PRO A 86 -8.57 -10.51 -17.68
N LEU A 87 -8.06 -9.87 -16.65
CA LEU A 87 -6.82 -9.08 -16.64
C LEU A 87 -6.85 -7.83 -17.54
N VAL A 88 -8.01 -7.37 -17.97
CA VAL A 88 -8.17 -6.02 -18.51
C VAL A 88 -7.90 -5.01 -17.41
N GLN A 89 -7.10 -3.98 -17.70
CA GLN A 89 -6.83 -2.93 -16.72
C GLN A 89 -8.10 -2.12 -16.43
N ALA A 90 -8.29 -1.80 -15.14
CA ALA A 90 -9.44 -1.06 -14.65
C ALA A 90 -9.00 0.09 -13.73
N ALA A 91 -9.75 1.19 -13.76
CA ALA A 91 -9.52 2.32 -12.88
C ALA A 91 -10.83 2.84 -12.29
N ILE A 92 -10.79 3.19 -11.01
CA ILE A 92 -11.86 3.88 -10.29
C ILE A 92 -11.35 5.26 -9.93
N CYS A 93 -11.98 6.29 -10.50
CA CYS A 93 -11.65 7.68 -10.25
C CYS A 93 -12.85 8.40 -9.66
N ARG A 94 -12.58 9.31 -8.73
CA ARG A 94 -13.57 10.11 -8.06
C ARG A 94 -13.48 11.57 -8.49
N TRP A 95 -14.63 12.18 -8.79
CA TRP A 95 -14.70 13.61 -9.06
C TRP A 95 -14.52 14.42 -7.78
N ASN A 96 -13.59 15.36 -7.79
CA ASN A 96 -13.43 16.35 -6.73
C ASN A 96 -14.15 17.65 -7.13
N PRO A 97 -15.31 17.95 -6.53
CA PRO A 97 -16.12 19.09 -6.94
C PRO A 97 -15.54 20.44 -6.50
N VAL A 98 -14.53 20.45 -5.63
CA VAL A 98 -13.86 21.66 -5.16
C VAL A 98 -12.70 22.05 -6.06
N ASP A 99 -11.84 21.08 -6.38
CA ASP A 99 -10.66 21.30 -7.23
C ASP A 99 -10.98 21.09 -8.72
N LEU A 100 -12.18 20.56 -9.06
CA LEU A 100 -12.65 20.27 -10.42
C LEU A 100 -11.72 19.31 -11.20
N VAL A 101 -11.27 18.27 -10.51
CA VAL A 101 -10.37 17.24 -11.07
C VAL A 101 -10.88 15.84 -10.78
N TRP A 102 -10.44 14.87 -11.57
CA TRP A 102 -10.61 13.46 -11.27
C TRP A 102 -9.42 12.95 -10.46
N ASP A 103 -9.69 12.41 -9.28
CA ASP A 103 -8.69 11.79 -8.41
C ASP A 103 -8.79 10.27 -8.55
N THR A 104 -7.70 9.61 -8.94
CA THR A 104 -7.63 8.14 -9.01
C THR A 104 -7.67 7.57 -7.61
N ARG A 105 -8.56 6.58 -7.39
CA ARG A 105 -8.71 5.90 -6.09
C ARG A 105 -8.20 4.48 -6.11
N PHE A 106 -8.36 3.80 -7.23
CA PHE A 106 -7.91 2.45 -7.46
C PHE A 106 -7.56 2.27 -8.94
N ARG A 107 -6.48 1.58 -9.20
CA ARG A 107 -6.13 1.04 -10.51
C ARG A 107 -5.65 -0.40 -10.33
N GLY A 108 -6.10 -1.28 -11.19
CA GLY A 108 -5.76 -2.69 -11.13
C GLY A 108 -6.28 -3.43 -12.36
N TRP A 109 -6.63 -4.68 -12.19
CA TRP A 109 -7.06 -5.57 -13.26
C TRP A 109 -8.38 -6.24 -12.90
N VAL A 110 -9.20 -6.50 -13.91
CA VAL A 110 -10.43 -7.26 -13.73
C VAL A 110 -10.08 -8.73 -13.54
N ALA A 111 -10.34 -9.27 -12.35
CA ALA A 111 -10.20 -10.70 -12.07
C ALA A 111 -11.41 -11.47 -12.60
N GLU A 112 -12.61 -10.96 -12.34
CA GLU A 112 -13.85 -11.65 -12.63
C GLU A 112 -14.92 -10.71 -13.19
N TYR A 113 -15.73 -11.24 -14.11
CA TYR A 113 -16.95 -10.65 -14.65
C TYR A 113 -18.14 -11.52 -14.25
N ASP A 114 -18.80 -11.21 -13.15
CA ASP A 114 -19.99 -11.95 -12.71
C ASP A 114 -21.24 -11.32 -13.31
N TYR A 115 -21.79 -12.00 -14.31
CA TYR A 115 -22.93 -11.53 -15.06
C TYR A 115 -24.20 -12.28 -14.66
N THR A 116 -25.22 -11.55 -14.18
CA THR A 116 -26.51 -12.11 -13.78
C THR A 116 -27.61 -11.44 -14.56
N PHE A 117 -28.46 -12.24 -15.20
CA PHE A 117 -29.66 -11.77 -15.88
C PHE A 117 -30.88 -11.95 -14.98
N ASP A 118 -31.62 -10.86 -14.75
CA ASP A 118 -32.93 -10.90 -14.09
C ASP A 118 -34.04 -10.83 -15.14
N PRO A 119 -34.67 -11.99 -15.50
CA PRO A 119 -35.68 -12.01 -16.53
C PRO A 119 -36.96 -11.27 -16.13
N SER A 120 -37.20 -11.04 -14.84
CA SER A 120 -38.39 -10.32 -14.37
C SER A 120 -38.28 -8.83 -14.59
N GLN A 121 -37.08 -8.29 -14.50
CA GLN A 121 -36.80 -6.88 -14.72
C GLN A 121 -36.21 -6.58 -16.10
N GLN A 122 -35.85 -7.61 -16.86
CA GLN A 122 -35.16 -7.51 -18.15
C GLN A 122 -33.88 -6.67 -18.05
N VAL A 123 -33.13 -6.88 -16.98
CA VAL A 123 -31.90 -6.14 -16.68
C VAL A 123 -30.78 -7.11 -16.39
N ASN A 124 -29.65 -6.87 -17.02
CA ASN A 124 -28.41 -7.53 -16.66
C ASN A 124 -27.75 -6.79 -15.50
N GLN A 125 -27.28 -7.54 -14.52
CA GLN A 125 -26.42 -7.05 -13.46
C GLN A 125 -25.03 -7.64 -13.64
N LEU A 126 -24.04 -6.77 -13.65
CA LEU A 126 -22.63 -7.14 -13.73
C LEU A 126 -21.95 -6.70 -12.46
N GLN A 127 -21.23 -7.62 -11.83
CA GLN A 127 -20.29 -7.31 -10.79
C GLN A 127 -18.88 -7.53 -11.33
N LEU A 128 -18.06 -6.49 -11.30
CA LEU A 128 -16.64 -6.59 -11.61
C LEU A 128 -15.87 -6.75 -10.30
N THR A 129 -15.06 -7.80 -10.21
CA THR A 129 -14.07 -7.95 -9.16
C THR A 129 -12.72 -7.53 -9.70
N LEU A 130 -12.11 -6.54 -9.07
CA LEU A 130 -10.82 -5.97 -9.44
C LEU A 130 -9.76 -6.36 -8.42
N VAL A 131 -8.56 -6.61 -8.89
CA VAL A 131 -7.38 -6.93 -8.08
C VAL A 131 -6.23 -6.01 -8.44
N ASP A 132 -5.30 -5.84 -7.54
CA ASP A 132 -4.14 -4.97 -7.74
C ASP A 132 -2.89 -5.73 -8.21
N ILE A 133 -1.74 -5.04 -8.23
CA ILE A 133 -0.45 -5.60 -8.68
C ILE A 133 0.05 -6.76 -7.81
N PHE A 134 -0.40 -6.87 -6.56
CA PHE A 134 -0.03 -7.99 -5.69
C PHE A 134 -0.51 -9.33 -6.23
N GLU A 135 -1.74 -9.37 -6.79
CA GLU A 135 -2.26 -10.59 -7.42
C GLU A 135 -1.39 -10.99 -8.62
N ILE A 136 -0.98 -10.03 -9.45
CA ILE A 136 -0.07 -10.30 -10.56
C ILE A 136 1.26 -10.87 -10.03
N LEU A 137 1.87 -10.24 -9.04
CA LEU A 137 3.13 -10.70 -8.45
C LEU A 137 3.01 -12.04 -7.72
N ALA A 138 1.83 -12.34 -7.15
CA ALA A 138 1.57 -13.61 -6.49
C ALA A 138 1.43 -14.77 -7.48
N THR A 139 1.08 -14.49 -8.73
CA THR A 139 1.00 -15.51 -9.80
C THR A 139 2.31 -15.66 -10.58
N VAL A 140 3.24 -14.72 -10.44
CA VAL A 140 4.56 -14.82 -11.09
C VAL A 140 5.47 -15.73 -10.27
N GLU A 141 5.55 -16.99 -10.71
CA GLU A 141 6.43 -17.98 -10.12
C GLU A 141 7.85 -17.85 -10.66
N MET A 142 8.84 -17.98 -9.78
CA MET A 142 10.25 -17.90 -10.13
C MET A 142 10.79 -19.30 -10.45
N TYR A 143 11.44 -19.43 -11.62
CA TYR A 143 12.06 -20.69 -12.05
C TYR A 143 13.52 -20.50 -12.44
N PRO A 144 14.41 -21.43 -12.06
CA PRO A 144 15.80 -21.39 -12.45
C PRO A 144 15.96 -21.64 -13.95
N GLY A 145 16.92 -20.94 -14.56
CA GLY A 145 17.16 -21.04 -16.01
C GLY A 145 16.15 -20.31 -16.88
N GLY A 146 15.19 -19.57 -16.27
CA GLY A 146 14.32 -18.60 -16.91
C GLY A 146 14.93 -17.19 -16.88
N ASP A 147 14.06 -16.20 -16.80
CA ASP A 147 14.45 -14.79 -16.73
C ASP A 147 14.88 -14.35 -15.30
N PHE A 148 14.77 -15.24 -14.30
CA PHE A 148 14.98 -14.91 -12.89
C PHE A 148 16.37 -15.25 -12.36
N GLY A 149 16.95 -14.28 -11.63
CA GLY A 149 18.11 -14.47 -10.77
C GLY A 149 19.46 -14.41 -11.45
N ASP A 150 20.47 -14.48 -10.61
CA ASP A 150 21.88 -14.59 -11.01
C ASP A 150 22.27 -16.07 -11.23
N PRO A 151 23.40 -16.34 -11.89
CA PRO A 151 23.93 -17.70 -11.94
C PRO A 151 24.09 -18.28 -10.54
N PRO A 152 23.48 -19.43 -10.23
CA PRO A 152 23.53 -19.99 -8.90
C PRO A 152 24.96 -20.45 -8.55
N PRO A 153 25.37 -20.35 -7.26
CA PRO A 153 26.62 -20.92 -6.81
C PRO A 153 26.58 -22.47 -6.91
N ALA A 154 27.78 -23.10 -6.96
CA ALA A 154 27.89 -24.55 -7.03
C ALA A 154 27.12 -25.20 -5.87
N GLY A 155 26.27 -26.17 -6.18
CA GLY A 155 25.43 -26.89 -5.22
C GLY A 155 24.03 -26.28 -5.03
N SER A 156 23.72 -25.20 -5.73
CA SER A 156 22.38 -24.57 -5.76
C SER A 156 21.74 -24.65 -7.16
N GLU A 157 22.21 -25.55 -7.99
CA GLU A 157 21.67 -25.82 -9.31
C GLU A 157 20.19 -26.23 -9.17
N GLY A 158 19.32 -25.54 -9.90
CA GLY A 158 17.88 -25.78 -9.81
C GLY A 158 17.15 -24.87 -8.83
N GLN A 159 17.80 -23.85 -8.28
CA GLN A 159 17.19 -22.80 -7.49
C GLN A 159 17.40 -21.43 -8.15
N VAL A 160 16.48 -20.48 -7.91
CA VAL A 160 16.65 -19.08 -8.29
C VAL A 160 17.53 -18.40 -7.23
N TYR A 161 18.59 -17.75 -7.68
CA TYR A 161 19.56 -17.13 -6.79
C TYR A 161 19.65 -15.62 -7.05
N TYR A 162 19.65 -14.85 -5.97
CA TYR A 162 19.93 -13.41 -6.02
C TYR A 162 21.09 -13.06 -5.09
N GLY A 163 22.09 -12.41 -5.66
CA GLY A 163 23.31 -11.98 -4.98
C GLY A 163 24.54 -12.74 -5.45
N ALA A 164 25.65 -12.01 -5.68
CA ALA A 164 26.92 -12.65 -6.02
C ALA A 164 27.44 -13.48 -4.82
N PRO A 165 28.08 -14.63 -5.07
CA PRO A 165 28.69 -15.42 -3.99
C PRO A 165 29.60 -14.54 -3.12
N ALA A 166 29.41 -14.59 -1.81
CA ALA A 166 30.16 -13.85 -0.79
C ALA A 166 30.02 -12.30 -0.83
N THR A 167 29.06 -11.75 -1.55
CA THR A 167 28.74 -10.32 -1.49
C THR A 167 27.35 -10.11 -0.93
N VAL A 168 27.15 -8.99 -0.28
CA VAL A 168 25.82 -8.53 0.14
C VAL A 168 25.19 -7.76 -0.99
N ASP A 169 23.88 -7.80 -1.04
CA ASP A 169 23.06 -7.05 -1.97
C ASP A 169 22.32 -5.93 -1.22
N GLN A 170 21.91 -4.89 -1.90
CA GLN A 170 21.02 -3.89 -1.32
C GLN A 170 19.58 -4.31 -1.52
N ALA A 171 18.74 -4.10 -0.49
CA ALA A 171 17.35 -4.52 -0.54
C ALA A 171 16.57 -3.90 -1.70
N ASN A 172 16.73 -2.58 -1.94
CA ASN A 172 16.09 -1.93 -3.07
C ASN A 172 16.54 -2.52 -4.41
N TYR A 173 17.85 -2.75 -4.59
CA TYR A 173 18.39 -3.31 -5.84
C TYR A 173 17.89 -4.71 -6.10
N ARG A 174 17.76 -5.54 -5.06
CA ARG A 174 17.16 -6.87 -5.18
C ARG A 174 15.71 -6.80 -5.65
N ILE A 175 14.90 -5.95 -5.03
CA ILE A 175 13.49 -5.76 -5.42
C ILE A 175 13.39 -5.28 -6.88
N GLU A 176 14.20 -4.30 -7.26
CA GLU A 176 14.24 -3.77 -8.63
C GLU A 176 14.61 -4.86 -9.66
N ARG A 177 15.53 -5.78 -9.29
CA ARG A 177 15.88 -6.92 -10.15
C ARG A 177 14.73 -7.92 -10.26
N ILE A 178 14.10 -8.30 -9.14
CA ILE A 178 12.94 -9.20 -9.15
C ILE A 178 11.82 -8.61 -10.03
N LEU A 179 11.56 -7.31 -9.94
CA LEU A 179 10.56 -6.62 -10.76
C LEU A 179 10.94 -6.60 -12.24
N THR A 180 12.22 -6.45 -12.55
CA THR A 180 12.73 -6.50 -13.93
C THR A 180 12.54 -7.89 -14.52
N ASP A 181 12.91 -8.91 -13.76
CA ASP A 181 12.77 -10.32 -14.15
C ASP A 181 11.28 -10.69 -14.32
N ALA A 182 10.41 -10.14 -13.49
CA ALA A 182 8.96 -10.26 -13.60
C ALA A 182 8.33 -9.42 -14.74
N ARG A 183 9.16 -8.69 -15.52
CA ARG A 183 8.74 -7.80 -16.62
C ARG A 183 7.85 -6.62 -16.20
N LEU A 184 7.93 -6.23 -14.93
CA LEU A 184 7.21 -5.08 -14.36
C LEU A 184 8.02 -3.79 -14.33
N GLY A 185 9.21 -3.80 -14.91
CA GLY A 185 10.09 -2.65 -15.00
C GLY A 185 11.36 -2.96 -15.77
N THR A 186 12.22 -1.97 -15.89
CA THR A 186 13.52 -2.11 -16.54
C THR A 186 14.61 -1.50 -15.66
N LEU A 187 15.64 -2.30 -15.37
CA LEU A 187 16.83 -1.87 -14.65
C LEU A 187 17.97 -1.65 -15.62
N ALA A 188 18.43 -0.40 -15.76
CA ALA A 188 19.56 -0.02 -16.59
C ALA A 188 20.69 0.51 -15.70
N GLY A 189 21.65 -0.37 -15.37
CA GLY A 189 22.72 -0.05 -14.42
C GLY A 189 22.17 0.11 -13.00
N THR A 190 22.13 1.34 -12.49
CA THR A 190 21.60 1.67 -11.15
C THR A 190 20.24 2.39 -11.20
N VAL A 191 19.65 2.52 -12.38
CA VAL A 191 18.38 3.22 -12.57
C VAL A 191 17.28 2.22 -12.89
N PHE A 192 16.25 2.16 -12.04
CA PHE A 192 15.04 1.39 -12.25
C PHE A 192 13.93 2.30 -12.77
N THR A 193 13.24 1.86 -13.81
CA THR A 193 12.11 2.58 -14.39
C THR A 193 10.93 1.61 -14.56
N SER A 194 9.78 1.97 -14.05
CA SER A 194 8.56 1.18 -14.16
C SER A 194 7.31 2.05 -14.13
N ALA A 195 6.29 1.67 -14.93
CA ALA A 195 4.95 2.20 -14.82
C ALA A 195 4.14 1.51 -13.70
N PHE A 196 4.61 0.36 -13.20
CA PHE A 196 3.90 -0.53 -12.27
C PHE A 196 4.54 -0.61 -10.89
N ALA A 197 5.68 0.03 -10.66
CA ALA A 197 6.34 0.00 -9.37
C ALA A 197 7.13 1.27 -9.07
N VAL A 198 7.20 1.62 -7.79
CA VAL A 198 8.03 2.69 -7.24
C VAL A 198 8.76 2.14 -6.02
N VAL A 199 10.08 2.04 -6.11
CA VAL A 199 10.92 1.53 -5.04
C VAL A 199 11.70 2.69 -4.43
N PHE A 200 11.39 3.01 -3.17
CA PHE A 200 12.13 4.03 -2.42
C PHE A 200 13.33 3.40 -1.71
N SER A 201 14.36 4.20 -1.46
CA SER A 201 15.59 3.75 -0.83
C SER A 201 15.36 2.89 0.41
N LEU A 202 15.50 1.60 0.26
CA LEU A 202 15.73 0.66 1.32
C LEU A 202 17.24 0.63 1.52
N ASN A 203 17.72 1.02 2.70
CA ASN A 203 19.15 1.22 2.92
C ASN A 203 19.80 0.07 3.68
N VAL A 204 19.14 -1.06 3.76
CA VAL A 204 19.67 -2.28 4.36
C VAL A 204 20.33 -3.13 3.31
N ASN A 205 21.51 -3.63 3.62
CA ASN A 205 22.12 -4.72 2.88
C ASN A 205 21.49 -6.05 3.32
N VAL A 206 21.29 -6.92 2.37
CA VAL A 206 20.69 -8.25 2.58
C VAL A 206 21.65 -9.33 2.13
N TRP A 207 21.59 -10.48 2.81
CA TRP A 207 22.36 -11.67 2.39
C TRP A 207 21.84 -12.19 1.06
N PRO A 208 22.70 -12.84 0.26
CA PRO A 208 22.27 -13.60 -0.88
C PRO A 208 21.15 -14.58 -0.49
N ALA A 209 20.14 -14.69 -1.32
CA ALA A 209 19.00 -15.56 -1.10
C ALA A 209 18.85 -16.56 -2.24
N THR A 210 18.37 -17.75 -1.90
CA THR A 210 17.98 -18.78 -2.86
C THR A 210 16.50 -19.08 -2.67
N TYR A 211 15.79 -19.09 -3.78
CA TYR A 211 14.35 -19.36 -3.81
C TYR A 211 14.09 -20.69 -4.50
N SER A 212 13.23 -21.50 -3.91
CA SER A 212 12.81 -22.77 -4.51
C SER A 212 11.98 -22.52 -5.77
N PRO A 213 12.05 -23.41 -6.77
CA PRO A 213 11.15 -23.32 -7.92
C PRO A 213 9.68 -23.26 -7.49
N GLY A 214 8.93 -22.29 -8.02
CA GLY A 214 7.54 -22.08 -7.67
C GLY A 214 7.31 -21.11 -6.51
N GLU A 215 8.36 -20.59 -5.86
CA GLU A 215 8.21 -19.43 -4.99
C GLU A 215 7.85 -18.19 -5.83
N THR A 216 7.00 -17.32 -5.28
CA THR A 216 6.46 -16.19 -6.05
C THR A 216 7.33 -14.94 -5.91
N ALA A 217 7.30 -14.09 -6.94
CA ALA A 217 7.97 -12.80 -6.91
C ALA A 217 7.50 -11.92 -5.73
N LEU A 218 6.20 -11.97 -5.40
CA LEU A 218 5.64 -11.26 -4.24
C LEU A 218 6.28 -11.73 -2.93
N ALA A 219 6.39 -13.04 -2.72
CA ALA A 219 6.98 -13.58 -1.49
C ALA A 219 8.44 -13.14 -1.32
N ALA A 220 9.24 -13.16 -2.39
CA ALA A 220 10.63 -12.73 -2.38
C ALA A 220 10.77 -11.21 -2.12
N ILE A 221 9.88 -10.39 -2.67
CA ILE A 221 9.82 -8.95 -2.40
C ILE A 221 9.49 -8.70 -0.93
N GLN A 222 8.46 -9.36 -0.39
CA GLN A 222 8.03 -9.20 1.00
C GLN A 222 9.12 -9.63 1.99
N GLU A 223 9.82 -10.73 1.73
CA GLU A 223 10.98 -11.14 2.52
C GLU A 223 12.08 -10.08 2.53
N THR A 224 12.35 -9.48 1.38
CA THR A 224 13.35 -8.43 1.24
C THR A 224 12.96 -7.15 1.97
N VAL A 225 11.68 -6.78 1.97
CA VAL A 225 11.14 -5.65 2.72
C VAL A 225 11.22 -5.89 4.24
N ASP A 226 10.91 -7.09 4.70
CA ASP A 226 11.00 -7.45 6.12
C ASP A 226 12.43 -7.32 6.67
N ALA A 227 13.44 -7.43 5.79
CA ALA A 227 14.84 -7.24 6.20
C ALA A 227 15.19 -5.79 6.56
N GLU A 228 14.45 -4.80 6.07
CA GLU A 228 14.66 -3.38 6.41
C GLU A 228 14.21 -3.05 7.84
N LEU A 229 13.00 -3.42 8.20
CA LEU A 229 12.46 -3.45 9.56
C LEU A 229 11.08 -4.11 9.51
N PRO A 230 10.92 -5.30 10.07
CA PRO A 230 9.65 -6.00 10.07
C PRO A 230 8.50 -5.12 10.60
N GLU A 231 7.36 -5.15 9.89
CA GLU A 231 6.14 -4.41 10.24
C GLU A 231 6.19 -2.89 9.99
N ILE A 232 7.36 -2.26 9.85
CA ILE A 232 7.49 -0.81 9.64
C ILE A 232 7.80 -0.48 8.19
N ALA A 233 8.81 -1.14 7.60
CA ALA A 233 8.97 -1.13 6.15
C ALA A 233 7.73 -1.76 5.52
N ASN A 234 7.31 -1.26 4.38
CA ASN A 234 6.06 -1.70 3.79
C ASN A 234 6.16 -1.80 2.26
N ALA A 235 5.52 -2.83 1.73
CA ALA A 235 5.18 -2.95 0.33
C ALA A 235 3.67 -2.91 0.22
N PHE A 236 3.13 -2.05 -0.61
CA PHE A 236 1.69 -1.87 -0.79
C PHE A 236 1.38 -1.38 -2.20
N THR A 237 0.12 -1.43 -2.59
CA THR A 237 -0.31 -0.84 -3.86
C THR A 237 -0.80 0.58 -3.64
N ASP A 238 -0.24 1.53 -4.37
CA ASP A 238 -0.70 2.91 -4.36
C ASP A 238 -2.03 3.09 -5.12
N ARG A 239 -2.65 4.26 -5.00
CA ARG A 239 -3.90 4.58 -5.69
C ARG A 239 -3.80 4.49 -7.22
N PHE A 240 -2.59 4.60 -7.78
CA PHE A 240 -2.33 4.48 -9.21
C PHE A 240 -2.08 3.04 -9.66
N GLY A 241 -2.22 2.05 -8.77
CA GLY A 241 -2.04 0.63 -9.06
C GLY A 241 -0.58 0.19 -9.15
N ARG A 242 0.36 1.00 -8.63
CA ARG A 242 1.78 0.66 -8.64
C ARG A 242 2.16 -0.02 -7.33
N LEU A 243 3.03 -1.00 -7.40
CA LEU A 243 3.72 -1.49 -6.22
C LEU A 243 4.58 -0.36 -5.65
N ALA A 244 4.28 0.09 -4.47
CA ALA A 244 5.08 1.04 -3.72
C ALA A 244 5.82 0.30 -2.60
N VAL A 245 7.14 0.48 -2.56
CA VAL A 245 7.97 -0.10 -1.51
C VAL A 245 8.73 1.00 -0.81
N HIS A 246 8.64 1.06 0.51
CA HIS A 246 9.41 2.02 1.30
C HIS A 246 10.01 1.40 2.54
N GLY A 247 11.17 1.91 2.94
CA GLY A 247 11.84 1.53 4.17
C GLY A 247 11.28 2.24 5.41
N ARG A 248 11.84 1.89 6.55
CA ARG A 248 11.51 2.46 7.87
C ARG A 248 11.56 3.97 7.95
N GLN A 249 12.37 4.63 7.10
CA GLN A 249 12.51 6.10 7.15
C GLN A 249 11.22 6.84 6.87
N ALA A 250 10.33 6.28 6.09
CA ALA A 250 9.04 6.90 5.80
C ALA A 250 8.27 7.25 7.09
N LYS A 251 8.37 6.37 8.11
CA LYS A 251 7.72 6.58 9.40
C LYS A 251 8.61 7.25 10.46
N PHE A 252 9.95 7.20 10.31
CA PHE A 252 10.87 7.78 11.28
C PHE A 252 11.19 9.25 11.05
N ASN A 253 10.88 9.75 9.89
CA ASN A 253 11.09 11.16 9.56
C ASN A 253 9.77 11.82 9.14
N PRO A 254 8.76 11.85 10.03
CA PRO A 254 7.48 12.47 9.76
C PRO A 254 7.71 13.98 9.55
N GLY A 255 7.41 14.49 8.38
CA GLY A 255 7.68 15.87 7.97
C GLY A 255 9.10 16.10 7.43
N GLY A 256 9.95 15.11 7.48
CA GLY A 256 11.11 15.05 6.61
C GLY A 256 10.61 14.64 5.23
N VAL A 257 10.48 15.61 4.35
CA VAL A 257 10.68 15.36 2.94
C VAL A 257 11.68 14.21 2.88
N LEU A 258 11.33 13.10 2.24
CA LEU A 258 12.35 12.18 1.80
C LEU A 258 13.30 13.04 0.99
N ALA A 259 14.35 13.55 1.66
CA ALA A 259 15.35 14.43 1.07
C ALA A 259 16.31 13.57 0.25
N GLY A 260 15.73 12.86 -0.70
CA GLY A 260 16.41 12.41 -1.89
C GLY A 260 16.03 13.37 -3.00
N PRO A 261 16.87 13.56 -4.01
CA PRO A 261 16.43 14.23 -5.20
C PRO A 261 15.13 13.56 -5.64
N PRO A 262 14.09 14.33 -6.03
CA PRO A 262 12.87 13.74 -6.57
C PRO A 262 13.29 12.76 -7.65
N PRO A 263 12.66 11.58 -7.76
CA PRO A 263 12.91 10.70 -8.88
C PRO A 263 12.76 11.54 -10.15
N ILE A 264 13.69 11.36 -11.07
CA ILE A 264 13.94 12.20 -12.24
C ILE A 264 12.72 12.26 -13.20
N ASP A 265 11.67 11.56 -12.88
CA ASP A 265 10.43 11.56 -13.62
C ASP A 265 9.33 12.26 -12.84
N ASN A 266 8.50 13.08 -13.50
CA ASN A 266 7.42 13.89 -12.96
C ASN A 266 6.28 13.09 -12.27
N THR A 267 6.48 11.82 -11.98
CA THR A 267 5.65 11.01 -11.11
C THR A 267 6.13 11.15 -9.66
N VAL A 268 6.03 12.36 -9.15
CA VAL A 268 6.33 12.65 -7.75
C VAL A 268 5.42 11.79 -6.89
N TRP A 269 6.00 10.96 -6.02
CA TRP A 269 5.28 10.40 -4.91
C TRP A 269 4.90 11.56 -4.00
N ASP A 270 3.62 11.90 -4.01
CA ASP A 270 3.08 13.01 -3.24
C ASP A 270 2.66 12.45 -1.86
N TRP A 271 3.65 12.32 -0.95
CA TRP A 271 3.35 12.03 0.44
C TRP A 271 2.52 13.16 1.01
N HIS A 272 1.25 12.85 1.31
CA HIS A 272 0.38 13.84 1.89
C HIS A 272 0.51 13.83 3.41
N HIS A 273 0.48 15.03 3.95
CA HIS A 273 0.35 15.26 5.37
C HIS A 273 -1.05 15.83 5.62
N TRP A 274 -1.91 15.02 6.20
CA TRP A 274 -3.29 15.36 6.43
C TRP A 274 -3.50 15.87 7.85
N TYR A 275 -4.16 17.00 7.98
CA TYR A 275 -4.63 17.51 9.26
C TYR A 275 -6.11 17.16 9.38
N VAL A 276 -6.45 16.42 10.44
CA VAL A 276 -7.82 15.96 10.65
C VAL A 276 -8.28 16.28 12.08
N GLY A 277 -9.54 16.62 12.23
CA GLY A 277 -10.05 16.98 13.55
C GLY A 277 -11.55 17.19 13.58
N ASP A 278 -12.07 17.41 14.79
CA ASP A 278 -13.43 17.87 14.99
C ASP A 278 -13.51 19.37 14.65
N GLY A 279 -14.45 19.72 13.77
CA GLY A 279 -14.60 21.07 13.23
C GLY A 279 -14.97 22.18 14.25
N ASP A 280 -15.26 21.80 15.50
CA ASP A 280 -15.60 22.73 16.58
C ASP A 280 -14.39 23.23 17.37
N PHE A 281 -13.17 22.83 17.01
CA PHE A 281 -11.96 23.30 17.68
C PHE A 281 -11.62 24.74 17.30
N VAL A 282 -11.56 25.60 18.30
CA VAL A 282 -11.35 27.06 18.19
C VAL A 282 -10.03 27.44 17.49
N ASN A 283 -9.08 26.53 17.38
CA ASN A 283 -7.74 26.79 16.82
C ASN A 283 -7.44 26.05 15.51
N LEU A 284 -8.37 25.26 14.97
CA LEU A 284 -8.18 24.58 13.70
C LEU A 284 -8.63 25.47 12.54
N ASN A 285 -7.77 25.63 11.54
CA ASN A 285 -8.17 26.27 10.30
C ASN A 285 -9.14 25.36 9.55
N PRO A 286 -10.46 25.66 9.46
CA PRO A 286 -11.42 24.76 8.83
C PRO A 286 -11.15 24.51 7.35
N ALA A 287 -10.42 25.40 6.68
CA ALA A 287 -10.03 25.21 5.29
C ALA A 287 -8.86 24.21 5.10
N ALA A 288 -8.10 23.94 6.17
CA ALA A 288 -6.93 23.05 6.13
C ALA A 288 -7.16 21.70 6.80
N HIS A 289 -8.18 21.59 7.68
CA HIS A 289 -8.44 20.37 8.46
C HIS A 289 -9.65 19.63 7.91
N ALA A 290 -9.45 18.36 7.55
CA ALA A 290 -10.55 17.49 7.17
C ALA A 290 -11.37 17.08 8.40
N GLN A 291 -12.70 17.25 8.32
CA GLN A 291 -13.59 16.91 9.41
C GLN A 291 -13.75 15.39 9.56
N ILE A 292 -13.42 14.87 10.73
CA ILE A 292 -13.69 13.49 11.14
C ILE A 292 -15.19 13.32 11.40
N ARG A 293 -15.77 12.21 10.92
CA ARG A 293 -17.14 11.80 11.20
C ARG A 293 -17.24 10.71 12.24
N GLN A 294 -16.24 9.86 12.26
CA GLN A 294 -16.15 8.74 13.20
C GLN A 294 -14.69 8.44 13.47
N PHE A 295 -14.38 8.06 14.69
CA PHE A 295 -13.09 7.46 15.01
C PHE A 295 -13.29 6.38 16.07
N ALA A 296 -12.44 5.36 16.02
CA ALA A 296 -12.34 4.34 17.06
C ALA A 296 -10.93 4.35 17.63
N PHE A 297 -10.82 4.18 18.94
CA PHE A 297 -9.52 4.03 19.60
C PHE A 297 -9.53 2.84 20.53
N ASN A 298 -8.37 2.27 20.78
CA ASN A 298 -8.14 1.13 21.63
C ASN A 298 -7.04 1.45 22.66
N HIS A 299 -7.32 1.20 23.93
CA HIS A 299 -6.35 1.18 25.01
C HIS A 299 -6.17 -0.26 25.49
N GLY A 300 -5.60 -1.09 24.63
CA GLY A 300 -5.55 -2.54 24.85
C GLY A 300 -4.13 -3.11 24.88
N ARG A 301 -4.06 -4.36 25.31
CA ARG A 301 -2.83 -5.14 25.35
C ARG A 301 -2.47 -5.80 24.00
N GLN A 302 -3.28 -5.61 22.98
CA GLN A 302 -3.15 -6.31 21.70
C GLN A 302 -1.76 -6.10 21.06
N TYR A 303 -1.25 -4.88 21.18
CA TYR A 303 0.05 -4.51 20.60
C TYR A 303 1.20 -4.51 21.61
N LEU A 304 0.94 -4.97 22.86
CA LEU A 304 1.94 -4.93 23.91
C LEU A 304 3.07 -5.94 23.62
N ALA A 305 4.30 -5.45 23.47
CA ALA A 305 5.50 -6.25 23.29
C ALA A 305 6.59 -5.75 24.25
N ASN A 306 6.69 -6.35 25.43
CA ASN A 306 7.68 -6.00 26.44
C ASN A 306 8.87 -6.99 26.50
N SER A 307 8.91 -7.92 25.57
CA SER A 307 10.01 -8.81 25.31
C SER A 307 10.08 -9.01 23.79
N ALA A 308 11.22 -8.70 23.18
CA ALA A 308 11.36 -8.82 21.73
C ALA A 308 12.64 -9.58 21.38
N MET A 309 12.57 -10.36 20.31
CA MET A 309 13.67 -11.13 19.79
C MET A 309 13.67 -11.04 18.26
N ALA A 310 14.85 -10.83 17.67
CA ALA A 310 15.01 -10.85 16.23
C ALA A 310 16.28 -11.64 15.88
N TYR A 311 16.20 -12.44 14.82
CA TYR A 311 17.32 -13.29 14.40
C TYR A 311 17.63 -13.07 12.94
N PRO A 312 18.93 -12.87 12.61
CA PRO A 312 19.36 -12.88 11.24
C PRO A 312 19.45 -14.32 10.70
N VAL A 313 19.28 -14.46 9.40
CA VAL A 313 19.71 -15.65 8.66
C VAL A 313 21.09 -15.36 8.08
N SER A 314 22.04 -16.28 8.26
CA SER A 314 23.33 -16.22 7.57
C SER A 314 23.44 -17.40 6.61
N VAL A 315 23.67 -17.11 5.34
CA VAL A 315 23.88 -18.13 4.30
C VAL A 315 25.26 -18.81 4.46
N THR A 316 26.22 -18.09 5.04
CA THR A 316 27.63 -18.56 5.15
C THR A 316 27.97 -19.22 6.48
N ASP A 317 27.16 -19.00 7.52
CA ASP A 317 27.43 -19.53 8.86
C ASP A 317 26.17 -20.13 9.48
N ALA A 318 26.02 -21.43 9.34
CA ALA A 318 24.90 -22.20 9.90
C ALA A 318 24.78 -22.07 11.44
N THR A 319 25.86 -21.69 12.14
CA THR A 319 25.82 -21.50 13.60
C THR A 319 25.05 -20.26 14.01
N MET A 320 24.82 -19.31 13.08
CA MET A 320 24.08 -18.10 13.32
C MET A 320 22.56 -18.28 13.16
N ASN A 321 22.13 -19.32 12.50
CA ASN A 321 20.72 -19.62 12.38
C ASN A 321 20.13 -19.93 13.76
N GLY A 322 19.13 -19.16 14.16
CA GLY A 322 18.45 -19.36 15.44
C GLY A 322 19.12 -18.75 16.67
N GLN A 323 20.17 -17.94 16.51
CA GLN A 323 20.69 -17.17 17.66
C GLN A 323 19.70 -16.09 18.06
N VAL A 324 19.30 -16.14 19.33
CA VAL A 324 18.34 -15.23 19.92
C VAL A 324 19.06 -14.08 20.60
N TYR A 325 18.79 -12.86 20.17
CA TYR A 325 19.29 -11.67 20.85
C TYR A 325 18.14 -11.06 21.68
N PRO A 326 18.20 -11.17 23.02
CA PRO A 326 17.23 -10.48 23.85
C PRO A 326 17.41 -8.97 23.67
N ALA A 327 16.29 -8.26 23.52
CA ALA A 327 16.32 -6.81 23.47
C ALA A 327 17.02 -6.26 24.71
N ALA A 328 18.04 -5.42 24.51
CA ALA A 328 18.60 -4.63 25.60
C ALA A 328 17.49 -3.68 26.10
N GLY A 329 17.32 -3.55 27.39
CA GLY A 329 16.29 -2.68 27.95
C GLY A 329 14.91 -3.31 27.98
N THR A 330 14.83 -4.56 28.43
CA THR A 330 13.53 -5.18 28.74
C THR A 330 12.78 -4.29 29.71
N ALA A 331 11.58 -3.83 29.33
CA ALA A 331 10.74 -2.98 30.15
C ALA A 331 10.27 -3.73 31.42
N THR A 332 11.17 -3.81 32.42
CA THR A 332 10.95 -4.57 33.66
C THR A 332 9.66 -4.17 34.37
N PRO A 333 9.29 -2.85 34.48
CA PRO A 333 8.01 -2.45 35.07
C PRO A 333 6.80 -2.99 34.30
N SER A 334 6.88 -3.02 32.98
CA SER A 334 5.81 -3.55 32.14
C SER A 334 5.66 -5.05 32.30
N LYS A 335 6.76 -5.81 32.37
CA LYS A 335 6.72 -7.26 32.60
C LYS A 335 6.12 -7.60 33.95
N THR A 336 6.42 -6.84 34.99
CA THR A 336 5.86 -7.02 36.31
C THR A 336 4.36 -6.75 36.33
N LYS A 337 3.89 -5.72 35.65
CA LYS A 337 2.49 -5.30 35.62
C LYS A 337 1.61 -6.14 34.70
N TYR A 338 2.11 -6.49 33.51
CA TYR A 338 1.32 -7.11 32.43
C TYR A 338 1.71 -8.55 32.07
N GLY A 339 2.73 -9.10 32.75
CA GLY A 339 3.36 -10.36 32.39
C GLY A 339 4.23 -10.22 31.13
N ILE A 340 4.89 -11.31 30.75
CA ILE A 340 5.72 -11.34 29.54
C ILE A 340 4.82 -11.35 28.30
N ARG A 341 5.08 -10.41 27.40
CA ARG A 341 4.46 -10.28 26.07
C ARG A 341 5.56 -10.31 25.05
N SER A 342 5.73 -11.45 24.41
CA SER A 342 6.83 -11.69 23.47
C SER A 342 6.44 -11.29 22.05
N TRP A 343 7.39 -10.71 21.36
CA TRP A 343 7.40 -10.52 19.92
C TRP A 343 8.65 -11.18 19.34
N SER A 344 8.58 -11.74 18.15
CA SER A 344 9.73 -12.32 17.48
C SER A 344 9.69 -12.11 15.97
N ALA A 345 10.83 -11.83 15.38
CA ALA A 345 11.06 -11.80 13.95
C ALA A 345 12.22 -12.75 13.60
N PRO A 346 11.91 -13.98 13.23
CA PRO A 346 12.93 -14.96 12.86
C PRO A 346 13.36 -14.82 11.40
N ASN A 347 14.53 -15.34 11.08
CA ASN A 347 15.00 -15.55 9.71
C ASN A 347 15.11 -14.28 8.86
N LEU A 348 15.53 -13.18 9.46
CA LEU A 348 15.75 -11.93 8.73
C LEU A 348 16.99 -12.06 7.83
N ILE A 349 16.83 -11.79 6.55
CA ILE A 349 17.95 -11.78 5.59
C ILE A 349 18.81 -10.50 5.68
N THR A 350 18.64 -9.73 6.73
CA THR A 350 19.43 -8.55 7.03
C THR A 350 20.90 -8.88 7.19
N ALA A 351 21.75 -8.25 6.42
CA ALA A 351 23.20 -8.51 6.42
C ALA A 351 23.99 -7.43 7.14
N GLN A 352 23.60 -6.16 7.03
CA GLN A 352 24.35 -5.04 7.55
C GLN A 352 23.43 -3.88 7.97
N GLY A 353 23.80 -3.20 9.03
CA GLY A 353 23.20 -1.95 9.44
C GLY A 353 23.42 -0.84 8.41
N ARG A 354 22.40 0.00 8.26
CA ARG A 354 22.29 1.09 7.29
C ARG A 354 23.46 2.07 7.27
N TYR A 355 24.13 2.25 8.41
CA TYR A 355 25.10 3.33 8.64
C TYR A 355 26.56 2.91 8.52
N LEU A 356 26.81 1.68 8.17
CA LEU A 356 28.18 1.20 7.99
C LEU A 356 28.56 1.39 6.52
N SER A 357 29.29 2.45 6.23
CA SER A 357 29.82 2.72 4.91
C SER A 357 31.00 1.83 4.60
N GLY A 358 30.91 1.06 3.52
CA GLY A 358 32.08 0.54 2.81
C GLY A 358 32.93 -0.45 3.58
N GLY A 359 32.44 -1.55 3.94
CA GLY A 359 33.22 -2.60 4.57
C GLY A 359 32.65 -3.97 4.32
N VAL A 360 33.45 -4.99 4.58
CA VAL A 360 33.00 -6.37 4.56
C VAL A 360 31.88 -6.52 5.59
N THR A 361 30.71 -6.94 5.15
CA THR A 361 29.62 -7.23 6.04
C THR A 361 30.02 -8.37 6.96
N THR A 362 29.94 -8.11 8.25
CA THR A 362 30.24 -9.11 9.27
C THR A 362 28.94 -9.63 9.89
N VAL A 363 29.01 -10.82 10.45
CA VAL A 363 27.94 -11.36 11.29
C VAL A 363 27.57 -10.40 12.42
N THR A 364 28.53 -9.69 12.99
CA THR A 364 28.33 -8.70 14.05
C THR A 364 27.42 -7.57 13.60
N ASP A 365 27.51 -7.14 12.36
CA ASP A 365 26.69 -6.06 11.82
C ASP A 365 25.22 -6.48 11.70
N ALA A 366 24.96 -7.68 11.19
CA ALA A 366 23.60 -8.25 11.11
C ALA A 366 22.97 -8.39 12.51
N LEU A 367 23.75 -8.82 13.50
CA LEU A 367 23.32 -8.92 14.89
C LEU A 367 22.98 -7.56 15.50
N THR A 368 23.80 -6.55 15.22
CA THR A 368 23.57 -5.19 15.68
C THR A 368 22.26 -4.65 15.15
N GLU A 369 21.95 -4.91 13.86
CA GLU A 369 20.72 -4.44 13.25
C GLU A 369 19.49 -5.16 13.81
N THR A 370 19.54 -6.48 13.93
CA THR A 370 18.43 -7.25 14.52
C THR A 370 18.20 -6.90 15.99
N HIS A 371 19.27 -6.58 16.73
CA HIS A 371 19.16 -6.07 18.10
C HIS A 371 18.43 -4.72 18.15
N ARG A 372 18.71 -3.80 17.23
CA ARG A 372 18.00 -2.53 17.09
C ARG A 372 16.52 -2.75 16.81
N PHE A 373 16.15 -3.72 15.98
CA PHE A 373 14.74 -4.05 15.73
C PHE A 373 14.03 -4.49 17.01
N ALA A 374 14.66 -5.37 17.78
CA ALA A 374 14.11 -5.79 19.06
C ALA A 374 14.00 -4.64 20.08
N GLN A 375 14.99 -3.75 20.15
CA GLN A 375 14.96 -2.55 20.99
C GLN A 375 13.83 -1.61 20.57
N TYR A 376 13.70 -1.33 19.27
CA TYR A 376 12.61 -0.51 18.74
C TYR A 376 11.24 -1.05 19.15
N LYS A 377 11.05 -2.37 19.02
CA LYS A 377 9.78 -2.99 19.36
C LYS A 377 9.43 -2.82 20.83
N VAL A 378 10.38 -3.03 21.73
CA VAL A 378 10.15 -2.83 23.18
C VAL A 378 9.96 -1.36 23.52
N ALA A 379 10.71 -0.44 22.91
CA ALA A 379 10.59 0.99 23.19
C ALA A 379 9.20 1.55 22.79
N ASN A 380 8.70 1.16 21.66
CA ASN A 380 7.44 1.68 21.12
C ASN A 380 6.20 0.88 21.55
N TYR A 381 6.36 -0.38 21.97
CA TYR A 381 5.26 -1.29 22.29
C TYR A 381 5.36 -1.89 23.69
N GLY A 382 6.33 -1.49 24.49
CA GLY A 382 6.56 -2.03 25.84
C GLY A 382 5.50 -1.63 26.87
N LEU A 383 4.72 -0.59 26.61
CA LEU A 383 3.63 -0.11 27.46
C LEU A 383 2.33 -0.01 26.64
N PRO A 384 1.16 -0.20 27.26
CA PRO A 384 -0.11 0.13 26.63
C PRO A 384 -0.16 1.64 26.33
N VAL A 385 -0.55 1.99 25.13
CA VAL A 385 -0.80 3.37 24.72
C VAL A 385 -2.16 3.46 24.03
N ASP A 386 -2.79 4.63 24.11
CA ASP A 386 -4.00 4.90 23.37
C ASP A 386 -3.69 4.92 21.87
N ARG A 387 -4.42 4.12 21.10
CA ARG A 387 -4.25 4.01 19.66
C ARG A 387 -5.57 4.28 18.97
N ILE A 388 -5.58 5.26 18.08
CA ILE A 388 -6.65 5.35 17.11
C ILE A 388 -6.45 4.18 16.15
N THR A 389 -7.50 3.41 15.92
CA THR A 389 -7.47 2.27 15.00
C THR A 389 -8.10 2.61 13.66
N THR A 390 -9.18 3.40 13.69
CA THR A 390 -9.89 3.78 12.47
C THR A 390 -10.37 5.23 12.53
N ILE A 391 -10.37 5.89 11.38
CA ILE A 391 -10.90 7.25 11.19
C ILE A 391 -11.82 7.25 9.98
N GLY A 392 -13.07 7.72 10.16
CA GLY A 392 -14.08 7.74 9.11
C GLY A 392 -14.40 9.16 8.60
N PHE A 393 -14.57 9.26 7.29
CA PHE A 393 -14.89 10.51 6.57
C PHE A 393 -16.09 10.31 5.64
N ARG A 394 -16.80 11.43 5.38
CA ARG A 394 -17.83 11.52 4.36
C ARG A 394 -17.71 12.85 3.63
N PRO A 395 -18.14 12.93 2.37
CA PRO A 395 -18.12 14.18 1.62
C PRO A 395 -18.97 15.23 2.30
N LEU A 396 -18.57 16.47 2.17
CA LEU A 396 -19.32 17.66 2.56
C LEU A 396 -19.86 18.36 1.33
N LEU A 397 -20.94 19.13 1.50
CA LEU A 397 -21.44 19.99 0.43
C LEU A 397 -20.34 20.96 -0.01
N PRO A 398 -20.16 21.23 -1.31
CA PRO A 398 -19.08 22.13 -1.78
C PRO A 398 -19.12 23.54 -1.19
N ALA A 399 -20.31 24.00 -0.73
CA ALA A 399 -20.47 25.28 -0.05
C ALA A 399 -19.99 25.28 1.42
N ASP A 400 -19.71 24.12 2.02
CA ASP A 400 -19.14 24.04 3.37
C ASP A 400 -17.68 24.51 3.33
N PRO A 401 -17.23 25.43 4.21
CA PRO A 401 -15.86 25.92 4.22
C PRO A 401 -14.81 24.82 4.46
N ARG A 402 -15.23 23.66 5.00
CA ARG A 402 -14.38 22.50 5.26
C ARG A 402 -14.34 21.50 4.08
N ALA A 403 -15.19 21.72 3.07
CA ALA A 403 -15.34 20.80 1.94
C ALA A 403 -14.01 20.55 1.23
N GLY A 404 -13.20 21.61 1.03
CA GLY A 404 -11.94 21.51 0.33
C GLY A 404 -10.98 20.47 0.94
N ALA A 405 -10.74 20.55 2.25
CA ALA A 405 -9.85 19.61 2.93
C ALA A 405 -10.41 18.17 2.90
N VAL A 406 -11.74 18.02 3.13
CA VAL A 406 -12.38 16.70 3.11
C VAL A 406 -12.33 16.07 1.72
N HIS A 407 -12.68 16.81 0.66
CA HIS A 407 -12.68 16.27 -0.71
C HIS A 407 -11.28 15.92 -1.20
N ARG A 408 -10.26 16.71 -0.84
CA ARG A 408 -8.86 16.39 -1.15
C ARG A 408 -8.40 15.12 -0.44
N LEU A 409 -8.70 14.98 0.86
CA LEU A 409 -8.38 13.76 1.60
C LEU A 409 -9.11 12.55 1.00
N LEU A 410 -10.42 12.66 0.74
CA LEU A 410 -11.19 11.60 0.10
C LEU A 410 -10.65 11.22 -1.30
N GLY A 411 -10.10 12.17 -2.05
CA GLY A 411 -9.56 11.96 -3.39
C GLY A 411 -8.13 11.43 -3.42
N LYS A 412 -7.29 11.87 -2.48
CA LYS A 412 -5.83 11.72 -2.58
C LYS A 412 -5.18 10.93 -1.46
N ALA A 413 -5.88 10.66 -0.33
CA ALA A 413 -5.30 9.87 0.75
C ALA A 413 -4.83 8.51 0.27
N ASP A 414 -3.61 8.14 0.66
CA ASP A 414 -3.00 6.87 0.28
C ASP A 414 -2.30 6.20 1.48
N ILE A 415 -1.95 4.94 1.31
CA ILE A 415 -1.27 4.15 2.35
C ILE A 415 0.08 4.80 2.65
N SER A 416 0.44 4.80 3.93
CA SER A 416 1.63 5.44 4.49
C SER A 416 1.63 6.98 4.52
N ASP A 417 0.58 7.65 4.07
CA ASP A 417 0.40 9.08 4.33
C ASP A 417 0.36 9.35 5.83
N GLN A 418 0.86 10.51 6.23
CA GLN A 418 0.81 10.98 7.62
C GLN A 418 -0.52 11.67 7.90
N VAL A 419 -1.08 11.40 9.08
CA VAL A 419 -2.32 12.02 9.57
C VAL A 419 -2.09 12.60 10.96
N ASP A 420 -2.21 13.91 11.10
CA ASP A 420 -2.19 14.59 12.41
C ASP A 420 -3.62 14.72 12.92
N VAL A 421 -3.89 14.06 14.03
CA VAL A 421 -5.23 13.97 14.60
C VAL A 421 -5.37 14.91 15.79
N THR A 422 -6.39 15.77 15.73
CA THR A 422 -6.79 16.63 16.85
C THR A 422 -8.27 16.42 17.15
N VAL A 423 -8.55 15.65 18.18
CA VAL A 423 -9.92 15.33 18.62
C VAL A 423 -10.00 15.45 20.14
N PRO A 424 -10.91 16.24 20.70
CA PRO A 424 -11.12 16.32 22.14
C PRO A 424 -11.84 15.09 22.66
N SER A 425 -11.55 14.74 23.88
CA SER A 425 -12.39 13.83 24.65
C SER A 425 -13.34 14.62 25.53
N PRO A 426 -14.59 14.19 25.72
CA PRO A 426 -15.57 14.83 26.60
C PRO A 426 -15.08 15.01 28.04
N GLY A 427 -14.10 14.24 28.49
CA GLY A 427 -13.47 14.32 29.81
C GLY A 427 -12.26 15.23 29.93
N GLY A 428 -11.95 16.05 28.90
CA GLY A 428 -10.78 16.94 28.87
C GLY A 428 -9.46 16.30 28.43
N GLY A 429 -9.47 14.99 28.11
CA GLY A 429 -8.39 14.31 27.39
C GLY A 429 -8.59 14.42 25.88
N GLY A 430 -7.97 13.51 25.14
CA GLY A 430 -8.11 13.40 23.69
C GLY A 430 -6.76 13.43 23.00
N PHE A 431 -6.82 13.49 21.68
CA PHE A 431 -5.63 13.57 20.83
C PHE A 431 -5.44 15.02 20.39
N ASN A 432 -4.25 15.56 20.54
CA ASN A 432 -3.92 16.93 20.17
C ASN A 432 -2.64 16.93 19.32
N GLY A 433 -2.80 16.96 17.99
CA GLY A 433 -1.69 16.88 17.05
C GLY A 433 -0.95 15.54 17.12
N ALA A 434 -1.66 14.47 17.47
CA ALA A 434 -1.06 13.13 17.51
C ALA A 434 -0.84 12.61 16.09
N VAL A 435 0.38 12.14 15.82
CA VAL A 435 0.81 11.67 14.51
C VAL A 435 0.43 10.21 14.31
N PHE A 436 -0.23 9.94 13.21
CA PHE A 436 -0.58 8.60 12.74
C PHE A 436 -0.16 8.41 11.29
N PHE A 437 -0.12 7.16 10.84
CA PHE A 437 0.10 6.79 9.45
C PHE A 437 -1.06 5.93 8.95
N ILE A 438 -1.45 6.11 7.70
CA ILE A 438 -2.49 5.32 7.05
C ILE A 438 -1.91 3.94 6.73
N GLU A 439 -2.53 2.90 7.25
CA GLU A 439 -2.17 1.50 7.01
C GLU A 439 -3.13 0.80 6.04
N GLY A 440 -4.40 1.19 6.08
CA GLY A 440 -5.43 0.63 5.22
C GLY A 440 -6.49 1.66 4.82
N ILE A 441 -7.13 1.38 3.71
CA ILE A 441 -8.15 2.24 3.09
C ILE A 441 -9.34 1.37 2.71
N HIS A 442 -10.50 1.71 3.29
CA HIS A 442 -11.79 1.11 2.98
C HIS A 442 -12.71 2.20 2.46
N GLU A 443 -13.07 2.12 1.20
CA GLU A 443 -13.93 3.12 0.55
C GLU A 443 -15.16 2.43 -0.02
N THR A 444 -16.35 2.95 0.29
CA THR A 444 -17.61 2.46 -0.25
C THR A 444 -18.39 3.62 -0.86
N CYS A 445 -18.78 3.48 -2.11
CA CYS A 445 -19.65 4.38 -2.81
C CYS A 445 -21.00 3.69 -3.08
N THR A 446 -22.09 4.22 -2.52
CA THR A 446 -23.44 3.63 -2.64
C THR A 446 -24.31 4.32 -3.70
N GLY A 447 -23.75 5.23 -4.48
CA GLY A 447 -24.43 5.94 -5.55
C GLY A 447 -23.90 7.36 -5.71
N ARG A 448 -24.31 8.01 -6.81
CA ARG A 448 -23.97 9.41 -7.04
C ARG A 448 -25.00 10.31 -6.38
N LEU A 449 -24.57 11.18 -5.50
CA LEU A 449 -25.39 12.26 -5.00
C LEU A 449 -25.62 13.27 -6.15
N ARG A 450 -26.75 13.14 -6.82
CA ARG A 450 -27.22 14.16 -7.77
C ARG A 450 -27.63 15.39 -6.97
N GLY A 451 -26.69 16.25 -6.59
CA GLY A 451 -26.98 17.61 -6.16
C GLY A 451 -27.71 18.33 -7.31
N GLY A 452 -28.73 19.11 -7.02
CA GLY A 452 -29.50 19.83 -8.01
C GLY A 452 -28.62 20.71 -8.90
N VAL A 453 -28.42 20.30 -10.13
CA VAL A 453 -27.31 20.68 -10.97
C VAL A 453 -27.78 21.68 -12.00
N ALA A 454 -27.15 22.85 -12.03
CA ALA A 454 -26.99 23.59 -13.26
C ALA A 454 -26.27 22.70 -14.29
N ALA A 455 -26.78 22.66 -15.53
CA ALA A 455 -26.25 21.81 -16.59
C ALA A 455 -24.73 21.93 -16.69
N GLY A 456 -24.02 20.84 -16.47
CA GLY A 456 -22.55 20.76 -16.55
C GLY A 456 -21.81 20.48 -15.26
N ALA A 457 -22.45 20.48 -14.08
CA ALA A 457 -21.81 20.05 -12.84
C ALA A 457 -22.07 18.56 -12.62
N GLU A 458 -21.03 17.74 -12.62
CA GLU A 458 -21.12 16.34 -12.19
C GLU A 458 -21.44 16.34 -10.68
N GLY A 459 -22.43 15.52 -10.26
CA GLY A 459 -22.73 15.35 -8.84
C GLY A 459 -21.54 14.67 -8.13
N TYR A 460 -21.36 14.96 -6.85
CA TYR A 460 -20.38 14.22 -6.04
C TYR A 460 -20.96 12.87 -5.59
N ASP A 461 -20.07 11.91 -5.40
CA ASP A 461 -20.44 10.55 -5.01
C ASP A 461 -20.80 10.48 -3.51
N ASP A 462 -21.75 9.63 -3.15
CA ASP A 462 -22.03 9.26 -1.74
C ASP A 462 -21.01 8.24 -1.30
N VAL A 463 -19.89 8.73 -0.79
CA VAL A 463 -18.74 7.95 -0.38
C VAL A 463 -18.62 7.91 1.14
N THR A 464 -18.32 6.75 1.67
CA THR A 464 -17.78 6.58 3.02
C THR A 464 -16.35 6.08 2.91
N LEU A 465 -15.40 6.85 3.45
CA LEU A 465 -14.00 6.47 3.54
C LEU A 465 -13.66 6.15 5.00
N THR A 466 -13.11 4.98 5.25
CA THR A 466 -12.53 4.60 6.53
C THR A 466 -11.05 4.32 6.33
N LEU A 467 -10.22 4.96 7.14
CA LEU A 467 -8.78 4.75 7.18
C LEU A 467 -8.42 3.93 8.40
N ASP A 468 -7.71 2.84 8.20
CA ASP A 468 -6.99 2.16 9.27
C ASP A 468 -5.69 2.90 9.52
N VAL A 469 -5.39 3.21 10.77
CA VAL A 469 -4.22 4.02 11.12
C VAL A 469 -3.41 3.41 12.24
N SER A 470 -2.10 3.67 12.21
CA SER A 470 -1.17 3.30 13.27
C SER A 470 -0.46 4.54 13.83
N PRO A 471 -0.13 4.58 15.12
CA PRO A 471 0.59 5.70 15.70
C PRO A 471 2.00 5.82 15.12
N GLY A 472 2.48 7.04 15.00
CA GLY A 472 3.88 7.29 14.72
C GLY A 472 4.79 6.73 15.81
N PRO A 473 6.03 6.36 15.49
CA PRO A 473 6.98 5.84 16.48
C PRO A 473 7.30 6.90 17.55
N VAL A 474 7.26 6.49 18.81
CA VAL A 474 7.54 7.35 19.97
C VAL A 474 9.05 7.57 20.12
N ASP A 475 9.84 6.53 19.85
CA ASP A 475 11.30 6.58 19.94
C ASP A 475 11.94 6.17 18.62
N THR A 476 12.52 7.14 17.95
CA THR A 476 13.23 6.97 16.66
C THR A 476 14.75 7.03 16.82
N SER A 477 15.24 7.26 18.02
CA SER A 477 16.67 7.54 18.28
C SER A 477 17.60 6.41 17.84
N MET A 478 17.12 5.18 17.86
CA MET A 478 17.89 3.99 17.47
C MET A 478 18.15 3.90 15.96
N PHE A 479 17.38 4.64 15.16
CA PHE A 479 17.45 4.60 13.69
C PHE A 479 17.82 5.95 13.07
N THR A 480 18.02 6.98 13.88
CA THR A 480 18.58 8.25 13.40
C THR A 480 20.04 8.04 13.02
N PRO A 481 20.48 8.55 11.84
CA PRO A 481 21.90 8.57 11.51
C PRO A 481 22.67 9.31 12.61
N PRO A 482 23.86 8.86 12.97
CA PRO A 482 24.75 9.71 13.77
C PRO A 482 25.00 11.01 12.98
N PRO A 483 25.13 12.14 13.69
CA PRO A 483 25.33 13.44 13.09
C PRO A 483 26.59 13.50 12.24
#